data_96b57e9492a3611f58da9b0c2e3a9c47
#
_entry.id   96b57e9492a3611f58da9b0c2e3a9c47
#
_cell.length_a   1.000
_cell.length_b   1.000
_cell.length_c   1.000
_cell.angle_alpha   90.00
_cell.angle_beta   90.00
_cell.angle_gamma   90.00
#
_symmetry.space_group_name_H-M   'P 1'
#
loop_
_entity.id
_entity.type
_entity.pdbx_description
1 polymer ?
#
loop_
_entity_poly.entity_id
_entity_poly.type
_entity_poly.pdbx_seq_one_letter_code
_entity_poly.pdbx_strand_id
1 'polypeptide(L)'
;MKNIDWNNVTEATDSRLTPGGYICGIVRAEDVPDKEYLRIEFDIAEGPYKNYFREMRDRMNLDTWPRAGVLIRSYKEKAQPYFKAFLTAVQNSNSGYTFKNDESTLSRKLVGMVLGEEEYEYNGEIKTRLYVNAVRSVKAIQSGDFAVPNKKTLPAKAAPTAAYDPISDDDGDLPF
;
A
#
# COMPACT_ATOMS: atom_id res chain seq x y z
N MET A 1 44.87 -4.45 -9.78
CA MET A 1 43.49 -4.03 -9.52
C MET A 1 42.95 -3.32 -10.75
N LYS A 2 41.76 -3.62 -11.20
CA LYS A 2 41.14 -2.96 -12.37
C LYS A 2 40.91 -1.48 -12.03
N ASN A 3 41.29 -0.60 -12.94
CA ASN A 3 41.08 0.84 -12.76
C ASN A 3 39.56 1.14 -12.95
N ILE A 4 38.89 1.46 -11.88
CA ILE A 4 37.44 1.76 -11.85
C ILE A 4 37.33 3.23 -11.46
N ASP A 5 36.59 4.01 -12.23
CA ASP A 5 36.22 5.38 -11.85
C ASP A 5 35.07 5.35 -10.84
N TRP A 6 35.42 5.36 -9.57
CA TRP A 6 34.49 5.30 -8.45
C TRP A 6 33.57 6.51 -8.36
N ASN A 7 33.90 7.65 -9.00
CA ASN A 7 33.00 8.82 -9.01
C ASN A 7 31.76 8.61 -9.88
N ASN A 8 31.81 7.66 -10.81
CA ASN A 8 30.70 7.30 -11.69
C ASN A 8 29.99 6.01 -11.26
N VAL A 9 30.42 5.41 -10.16
CA VAL A 9 29.73 4.24 -9.58
C VAL A 9 28.75 4.74 -8.53
N THR A 10 27.46 4.47 -8.77
CA THR A 10 26.42 4.74 -7.78
C THR A 10 26.58 3.76 -6.62
N GLU A 11 26.63 4.26 -5.38
CA GLU A 11 26.61 3.41 -4.20
C GLU A 11 25.33 2.56 -4.19
N ALA A 12 25.47 1.28 -3.82
CA ALA A 12 24.33 0.42 -3.57
C ALA A 12 23.59 0.95 -2.33
N THR A 13 22.55 1.73 -2.55
CA THR A 13 21.61 2.07 -1.48
C THR A 13 20.68 0.90 -1.24
N ASP A 14 20.28 0.71 0.02
CA ASP A 14 19.20 -0.22 0.34
C ASP A 14 17.94 0.27 -0.40
N SER A 15 17.62 -0.39 -1.51
CA SER A 15 16.50 -0.03 -2.38
C SER A 15 15.15 -0.46 -1.81
N ARG A 16 15.13 -0.92 -0.58
CA ARG A 16 13.91 -1.35 0.09
C ARG A 16 13.05 -0.17 0.48
N LEU A 17 11.78 -0.18 0.03
CA LEU A 17 10.80 0.81 0.41
C LEU A 17 10.55 0.78 1.92
N THR A 18 10.58 1.93 2.56
CA THR A 18 10.39 2.11 4.00
C THR A 18 9.03 2.74 4.31
N PRO A 19 8.50 2.59 5.53
CA PRO A 19 7.32 3.34 5.98
C PRO A 19 7.50 4.84 5.77
N GLY A 20 6.45 5.50 5.32
CA GLY A 20 6.49 6.94 5.03
C GLY A 20 5.34 7.40 4.16
N GLY A 21 5.33 8.68 3.83
CA GLY A 21 4.40 9.29 2.89
C GLY A 21 4.99 9.38 1.49
N TYR A 22 4.24 8.92 0.49
CA TYR A 22 4.68 8.86 -0.89
C TYR A 22 3.64 9.44 -1.84
N ILE A 23 4.12 10.14 -2.87
CA ILE A 23 3.29 10.55 -4.00
C ILE A 23 3.22 9.35 -4.94
N CYS A 24 2.01 8.85 -5.16
CA CYS A 24 1.76 7.66 -5.95
C CYS A 24 0.90 7.98 -7.16
N GLY A 25 1.09 7.19 -8.22
CA GLY A 25 0.24 7.17 -9.39
C GLY A 25 -0.62 5.90 -9.38
N ILE A 26 -1.91 6.04 -9.66
CA ILE A 26 -2.80 4.90 -9.83
C ILE A 26 -2.50 4.25 -11.18
N VAL A 27 -2.10 2.99 -11.14
CA VAL A 27 -1.77 2.19 -12.33
C VAL A 27 -3.05 1.62 -12.93
N ARG A 28 -3.90 1.03 -12.09
CA ARG A 28 -5.15 0.39 -12.47
C ARG A 28 -6.15 0.44 -11.32
N ALA A 29 -7.39 0.64 -11.65
CA ALA A 29 -8.50 0.40 -10.75
C ALA A 29 -9.44 -0.62 -11.38
N GLU A 30 -9.89 -1.59 -10.59
CA GLU A 30 -10.72 -2.71 -11.03
C GLU A 30 -11.87 -2.91 -10.06
N ASP A 31 -13.09 -2.84 -10.61
CA ASP A 31 -14.28 -3.20 -9.86
C ASP A 31 -14.35 -4.72 -9.70
N VAL A 32 -14.57 -5.17 -8.46
CA VAL A 32 -14.75 -6.58 -8.11
C VAL A 32 -16.10 -6.74 -7.42
N PRO A 33 -17.20 -6.73 -8.20
CA PRO A 33 -18.55 -6.64 -7.66
C PRO A 33 -18.93 -7.83 -6.80
N ASP A 34 -18.50 -9.05 -7.14
CA ASP A 34 -18.79 -10.27 -6.37
C ASP A 34 -18.22 -10.23 -4.94
N LYS A 35 -17.19 -9.42 -4.73
CA LYS A 35 -16.53 -9.22 -3.42
C LYS A 35 -16.80 -7.84 -2.83
N GLU A 36 -17.63 -7.04 -3.48
CA GLU A 36 -18.06 -5.72 -3.05
C GLU A 36 -16.90 -4.76 -2.73
N TYR A 37 -15.89 -4.68 -3.61
CA TYR A 37 -14.80 -3.72 -3.46
C TYR A 37 -14.21 -3.23 -4.80
N LEU A 38 -13.56 -2.09 -4.73
CA LEU A 38 -12.64 -1.58 -5.76
C LEU A 38 -11.22 -1.98 -5.40
N ARG A 39 -10.50 -2.61 -6.33
CA ARG A 39 -9.08 -2.94 -6.22
C ARG A 39 -8.26 -1.90 -6.97
N ILE A 40 -7.36 -1.23 -6.27
CA ILE A 40 -6.55 -0.15 -6.81
C ILE A 40 -5.09 -0.57 -6.76
N GLU A 41 -4.45 -0.66 -7.91
CA GLU A 41 -3.01 -0.85 -8.06
C GLU A 41 -2.34 0.51 -8.20
N PHE A 42 -1.29 0.76 -7.45
CA PHE A 42 -0.55 2.02 -7.48
C PHE A 42 0.96 1.79 -7.49
N ASP A 43 1.70 2.78 -7.94
CA ASP A 43 3.15 2.80 -7.89
C ASP A 43 3.64 4.15 -7.37
N ILE A 44 4.87 4.20 -6.90
CA ILE A 44 5.51 5.45 -6.48
C ILE A 44 5.77 6.28 -7.74
N ALA A 45 5.27 7.51 -7.76
CA ALA A 45 5.35 8.38 -8.92
C ALA A 45 6.55 9.32 -8.91
N GLU A 46 7.09 9.63 -7.73
CA GLU A 46 8.17 10.60 -7.56
C GLU A 46 9.19 10.14 -6.52
N GLY A 47 10.40 10.70 -6.63
CA GLY A 47 11.48 10.47 -5.69
C GLY A 47 12.32 9.23 -5.97
N PRO A 48 13.20 8.83 -5.01
CA PRO A 48 14.18 7.75 -5.20
C PRO A 48 13.53 6.37 -5.41
N TYR A 49 12.30 6.18 -4.97
CA TYR A 49 11.55 4.93 -5.12
C TYR A 49 10.59 4.90 -6.31
N LYS A 50 10.68 5.87 -7.23
CA LYS A 50 9.83 5.91 -8.43
C LYS A 50 9.83 4.56 -9.16
N ASN A 51 8.65 4.07 -9.53
CA ASN A 51 8.41 2.78 -10.19
C ASN A 51 8.78 1.55 -9.34
N TYR A 52 8.83 1.67 -8.03
CA TYR A 52 9.27 0.61 -7.12
C TYR A 52 8.51 -0.71 -7.30
N PHE A 53 7.19 -0.67 -7.35
CA PHE A 53 6.37 -1.88 -7.47
C PHE A 53 6.43 -2.50 -8.85
N ARG A 54 6.54 -1.69 -9.90
CA ARG A 54 6.74 -2.17 -11.27
C ARG A 54 8.09 -2.88 -11.40
N GLU A 55 9.15 -2.27 -10.92
CA GLU A 55 10.49 -2.87 -10.94
C GLU A 55 10.56 -4.14 -10.08
N MET A 56 9.88 -4.17 -8.93
CA MET A 56 9.77 -5.37 -8.11
C MET A 56 9.06 -6.49 -8.86
N ARG A 57 7.92 -6.19 -9.48
CA ARG A 57 7.16 -7.16 -10.27
C ARG A 57 8.02 -7.78 -11.36
N ASP A 58 8.72 -6.94 -12.13
CA ASP A 58 9.54 -7.36 -13.26
C ASP A 58 10.75 -8.17 -12.79
N ARG A 59 11.46 -7.71 -11.75
CA ARG A 59 12.62 -8.40 -11.19
C ARG A 59 12.28 -9.78 -10.61
N MET A 60 11.12 -9.89 -9.95
CA MET A 60 10.65 -11.13 -9.33
C MET A 60 9.79 -11.98 -10.28
N ASN A 61 9.57 -11.52 -11.51
CA ASN A 61 8.72 -12.16 -12.52
C ASN A 61 7.33 -12.55 -11.96
N LEU A 62 6.67 -11.59 -11.31
CA LEU A 62 5.35 -11.81 -10.73
C LEU A 62 4.25 -11.66 -11.77
N ASP A 63 3.30 -12.57 -11.79
CA ASP A 63 2.13 -12.52 -12.67
C ASP A 63 1.14 -11.41 -12.25
N THR A 64 1.13 -11.07 -10.96
CA THR A 64 0.22 -10.07 -10.38
C THR A 64 0.99 -8.88 -9.83
N TRP A 65 0.29 -7.77 -9.62
CA TRP A 65 0.85 -6.59 -8.96
C TRP A 65 1.27 -6.90 -7.53
N PRO A 66 2.44 -6.41 -7.06
CA PRO A 66 2.89 -6.62 -5.69
C PRO A 66 1.85 -6.18 -4.67
N ARG A 67 1.59 -7.01 -3.66
CA ARG A 67 0.53 -6.79 -2.68
C ARG A 67 0.64 -5.44 -1.95
N ALA A 68 1.85 -5.01 -1.60
CA ALA A 68 2.08 -3.72 -0.94
C ALA A 68 1.73 -2.51 -1.82
N GLY A 69 1.66 -2.68 -3.14
CA GLY A 69 1.19 -1.69 -4.12
C GLY A 69 -0.29 -1.79 -4.45
N VAL A 70 -1.09 -2.44 -3.61
CA VAL A 70 -2.53 -2.62 -3.79
C VAL A 70 -3.29 -2.02 -2.62
N LEU A 71 -4.30 -1.22 -2.93
CA LEU A 71 -5.27 -0.67 -1.99
C LEU A 71 -6.65 -1.22 -2.32
N ILE A 72 -7.35 -1.72 -1.30
CA ILE A 72 -8.74 -2.17 -1.41
C ILE A 72 -9.67 -1.12 -0.79
N ARG A 73 -10.75 -0.80 -1.49
CA ARG A 73 -11.83 0.06 -0.99
C ARG A 73 -13.16 -0.65 -1.10
N SER A 74 -13.67 -1.09 0.04
CA SER A 74 -14.94 -1.83 0.13
C SER A 74 -16.14 -0.91 -0.09
N TYR A 75 -17.19 -1.46 -0.71
CA TYR A 75 -18.48 -0.79 -0.90
C TYR A 75 -19.40 -0.94 0.30
N LYS A 76 -19.06 -1.80 1.26
CA LYS A 76 -19.85 -2.00 2.47
C LYS A 76 -20.05 -0.69 3.23
N GLU A 77 -21.22 -0.46 3.76
CA GLU A 77 -21.64 0.80 4.37
C GLU A 77 -20.62 1.34 5.39
N LYS A 78 -20.13 0.48 6.29
CA LYS A 78 -19.14 0.85 7.32
C LYS A 78 -17.78 1.30 6.72
N ALA A 79 -17.45 0.84 5.52
CA ALA A 79 -16.19 1.17 4.85
C ALA A 79 -16.30 2.35 3.89
N GLN A 80 -17.51 2.78 3.53
CA GLN A 80 -17.74 3.89 2.59
C GLN A 80 -17.05 5.21 2.99
N PRO A 81 -16.95 5.60 4.27
CA PRO A 81 -16.21 6.79 4.66
C PRO A 81 -14.73 6.75 4.23
N TYR A 82 -14.08 5.59 4.30
CA TYR A 82 -12.69 5.41 3.84
C TYR A 82 -12.58 5.45 2.32
N PHE A 83 -13.59 4.92 1.63
CA PHE A 83 -13.66 5.04 0.17
C PHE A 83 -13.86 6.50 -0.25
N LYS A 84 -14.76 7.22 0.40
CA LYS A 84 -14.97 8.65 0.16
C LYS A 84 -13.69 9.46 0.40
N ALA A 85 -12.97 9.18 1.48
CA ALA A 85 -11.70 9.83 1.78
C ALA A 85 -10.66 9.62 0.67
N PHE A 86 -10.57 8.40 0.13
CA PHE A 86 -9.72 8.09 -1.02
C PHE A 86 -10.10 8.93 -2.26
N LEU A 87 -11.38 8.94 -2.64
CA LEU A 87 -11.84 9.72 -3.79
C LEU A 87 -11.59 11.22 -3.62
N THR A 88 -11.81 11.74 -2.42
CA THR A 88 -11.52 13.14 -2.08
C THR A 88 -10.02 13.45 -2.23
N ALA A 89 -9.15 12.56 -1.74
CA ALA A 89 -7.70 12.73 -1.87
C ALA A 89 -7.26 12.72 -3.34
N VAL A 90 -7.82 11.82 -4.16
CA VAL A 90 -7.54 11.80 -5.61
C VAL A 90 -8.02 13.08 -6.28
N GLN A 91 -9.25 13.53 -6.02
CA GLN A 91 -9.78 14.77 -6.60
C GLN A 91 -8.94 15.99 -6.21
N ASN A 92 -8.53 16.09 -4.95
CA ASN A 92 -7.69 17.20 -4.45
C ASN A 92 -6.26 17.14 -5.00
N SER A 93 -5.83 16.00 -5.51
CA SER A 93 -4.49 15.80 -6.08
C SER A 93 -4.43 16.03 -7.59
N ASN A 94 -5.58 16.14 -8.26
CA ASN A 94 -5.66 16.25 -9.72
C ASN A 94 -6.62 17.37 -10.10
N SER A 95 -6.06 18.51 -10.48
CA SER A 95 -6.84 19.70 -10.83
C SER A 95 -7.86 19.41 -11.93
N GLY A 96 -9.10 19.86 -11.72
CA GLY A 96 -10.20 19.68 -12.67
C GLY A 96 -10.77 18.26 -12.74
N TYR A 97 -10.27 17.32 -11.93
CA TYR A 97 -10.80 15.95 -11.88
C TYR A 97 -11.93 15.81 -10.87
N THR A 98 -13.01 15.20 -11.29
CA THR A 98 -14.14 14.78 -10.44
C THR A 98 -14.51 13.35 -10.79
N PHE A 99 -14.55 12.48 -9.78
CA PHE A 99 -14.97 11.09 -9.95
C PHE A 99 -16.48 10.99 -10.20
N LYS A 100 -16.88 10.27 -11.24
CA LYS A 100 -18.27 10.09 -11.66
C LYS A 100 -18.68 8.61 -11.74
N ASN A 101 -18.27 7.81 -10.76
CA ASN A 101 -18.55 6.38 -10.70
C ASN A 101 -18.03 5.57 -11.91
N ASP A 102 -16.91 6.01 -12.47
CA ASP A 102 -16.20 5.31 -13.53
C ASP A 102 -14.76 5.09 -13.06
N GLU A 103 -14.46 3.88 -12.62
CA GLU A 103 -13.17 3.48 -12.06
C GLU A 103 -12.03 3.58 -13.08
N SER A 104 -12.32 3.45 -14.36
CA SER A 104 -11.30 3.57 -15.42
C SER A 104 -10.64 4.95 -15.43
N THR A 105 -11.37 5.99 -15.01
CA THR A 105 -10.90 7.37 -14.94
C THR A 105 -9.89 7.61 -13.82
N LEU A 106 -9.77 6.69 -12.86
CA LEU A 106 -8.78 6.74 -11.78
C LEU A 106 -7.36 6.43 -12.28
N SER A 107 -7.23 5.69 -13.38
CA SER A 107 -5.92 5.38 -13.96
C SER A 107 -5.14 6.66 -14.26
N ARG A 108 -3.85 6.65 -13.97
CA ARG A 108 -2.90 7.78 -14.11
C ARG A 108 -3.18 8.98 -13.21
N LYS A 109 -4.12 8.89 -12.28
CA LYS A 109 -4.32 9.94 -11.27
C LYS A 109 -3.29 9.84 -10.16
N LEU A 110 -2.89 10.99 -9.64
CA LEU A 110 -1.97 11.07 -8.50
C LEU A 110 -2.76 11.04 -7.19
N VAL A 111 -2.13 10.51 -6.17
CA VAL A 111 -2.65 10.48 -4.79
C VAL A 111 -1.49 10.28 -3.82
N GLY A 112 -1.63 10.75 -2.60
CA GLY A 112 -0.70 10.47 -1.52
C GLY A 112 -1.06 9.19 -0.77
N MET A 113 -0.06 8.31 -0.57
CA MET A 113 -0.19 7.10 0.24
C MET A 113 0.75 7.18 1.43
N VAL A 114 0.25 6.92 2.62
CA VAL A 114 1.08 6.76 3.83
C VAL A 114 1.20 5.29 4.12
N LEU A 115 2.42 4.77 3.99
CA LEU A 115 2.73 3.36 4.20
C LEU A 115 3.19 3.13 5.63
N GLY A 116 2.71 2.05 6.23
CA GLY A 116 3.16 1.52 7.50
C GLY A 116 3.72 0.12 7.33
N GLU A 117 4.29 -0.41 8.41
CA GLU A 117 4.77 -1.79 8.49
C GLU A 117 3.94 -2.60 9.46
N GLU A 118 3.75 -3.87 9.14
CA GLU A 118 3.12 -4.84 10.02
C GLU A 118 3.85 -6.19 9.99
N GLU A 119 3.87 -6.86 11.12
CA GLU A 119 4.33 -8.25 11.22
C GLU A 119 3.19 -9.20 10.88
N TYR A 120 3.55 -10.29 10.22
CA TYR A 120 2.63 -11.41 9.96
C TYR A 120 3.38 -12.74 10.09
N GLU A 121 2.66 -13.77 10.45
CA GLU A 121 3.22 -15.12 10.52
C GLU A 121 3.02 -15.84 9.20
N TYR A 122 4.09 -16.45 8.69
CA TYR A 122 4.05 -17.28 7.50
C TYR A 122 4.95 -18.49 7.69
N ASN A 123 4.37 -19.70 7.63
CA ASN A 123 5.09 -20.97 7.85
C ASN A 123 5.88 -21.01 9.18
N GLY A 124 5.31 -20.47 10.26
CA GLY A 124 5.96 -20.42 11.58
C GLY A 124 7.03 -19.34 11.76
N GLU A 125 7.29 -18.54 10.70
CA GLU A 125 8.23 -17.42 10.74
C GLU A 125 7.49 -16.08 10.80
N ILE A 126 8.00 -15.15 11.59
CA ILE A 126 7.50 -13.77 11.64
C ILE A 126 8.20 -12.98 10.54
N LYS A 127 7.40 -12.45 9.63
CA LYS A 127 7.83 -11.59 8.53
C LYS A 127 7.22 -10.20 8.67
N THR A 128 7.80 -9.23 7.98
CA THR A 128 7.30 -7.85 7.93
C THR A 128 6.85 -7.53 6.51
N ARG A 129 5.74 -6.82 6.39
CA ARG A 129 5.24 -6.29 5.13
C ARG A 129 4.79 -4.85 5.25
N LEU A 130 4.80 -4.12 4.14
CA LEU A 130 4.20 -2.80 4.03
C LEU A 130 2.71 -2.90 3.76
N TYR A 131 1.97 -1.92 4.26
CA TYR A 131 0.54 -1.75 3.99
C TYR A 131 0.21 -0.26 3.86
N VAL A 132 -0.91 0.07 3.21
CA VAL A 132 -1.39 1.45 3.14
C VAL A 132 -2.15 1.76 4.43
N ASN A 133 -1.57 2.62 5.26
CA ASN A 133 -2.18 3.05 6.52
C ASN A 133 -3.19 4.17 6.30
N ALA A 134 -2.87 5.13 5.45
CA ALA A 134 -3.72 6.28 5.18
C ALA A 134 -3.55 6.78 3.75
N VAL A 135 -4.59 7.47 3.27
CA VAL A 135 -4.57 8.16 1.99
C VAL A 135 -4.63 9.66 2.25
N ARG A 136 -3.84 10.43 1.51
CA ARG A 136 -3.75 11.89 1.62
C ARG A 136 -3.71 12.52 0.22
N SER A 137 -3.93 13.83 0.15
CA SER A 137 -3.64 14.55 -1.09
C SER A 137 -2.13 14.63 -1.33
N VAL A 138 -1.74 14.81 -2.59
CA VAL A 138 -0.33 15.05 -2.96
C VAL A 138 0.23 16.26 -2.17
N LYS A 139 -0.54 17.32 -2.04
CA LYS A 139 -0.14 18.51 -1.28
C LYS A 139 0.15 18.18 0.19
N ALA A 140 -0.66 17.35 0.83
CA ALA A 140 -0.43 16.93 2.21
C ALA A 140 0.88 16.13 2.35
N ILE A 141 1.19 15.26 1.39
CA ILE A 141 2.48 14.54 1.38
C ILE A 141 3.65 15.52 1.22
N GLN A 142 3.55 16.47 0.28
CA GLN A 142 4.60 17.46 0.02
C GLN A 142 4.86 18.37 1.22
N SER A 143 3.82 18.72 1.98
CA SER A 143 3.92 19.57 3.17
C SER A 143 4.24 18.81 4.46
N GLY A 144 4.32 17.46 4.42
CA GLY A 144 4.53 16.64 5.60
C GLY A 144 3.32 16.53 6.52
N ASP A 145 2.12 16.86 6.04
CA ASP A 145 0.87 16.78 6.81
C ASP A 145 0.33 15.35 6.84
N PHE A 146 1.08 14.49 7.48
CA PHE A 146 0.73 13.08 7.74
C PHE A 146 1.58 12.53 8.90
N ALA A 147 1.10 11.45 9.50
CA ALA A 147 1.84 10.70 10.50
C ALA A 147 2.14 9.30 9.99
N VAL A 148 3.39 8.85 10.14
CA VAL A 148 3.79 7.47 9.89
C VAL A 148 3.43 6.64 11.11
N PRO A 149 2.64 5.56 10.97
CA PRO A 149 2.26 4.74 12.12
C PRO A 149 3.45 3.97 12.65
N ASN A 150 3.42 3.66 13.94
CA ASN A 150 4.36 2.69 14.50
C ASN A 150 4.15 1.33 13.85
N LYS A 151 5.24 0.53 13.76
CA LYS A 151 5.16 -0.84 13.28
C LYS A 151 4.16 -1.64 14.11
N LYS A 152 3.23 -2.31 13.43
CA LYS A 152 2.32 -3.25 14.10
C LYS A 152 3.04 -4.57 14.33
N THR A 153 3.24 -4.92 15.59
CA THR A 153 3.86 -6.18 16.00
C THR A 153 2.79 -7.21 16.34
N LEU A 154 3.10 -8.47 16.07
CA LEU A 154 2.25 -9.55 16.54
C LEU A 154 2.30 -9.63 18.08
N PRO A 155 1.18 -9.97 18.75
CA PRO A 155 1.22 -10.23 20.18
C PRO A 155 2.18 -11.40 20.46
N ALA A 156 2.99 -11.27 21.54
CA ALA A 156 3.84 -12.37 21.97
C ALA A 156 2.98 -13.62 22.18
N LYS A 157 3.36 -14.76 21.56
CA LYS A 157 2.71 -16.03 21.84
C LYS A 157 2.81 -16.28 23.32
N ALA A 158 1.67 -16.23 24.01
CA ALA A 158 1.58 -16.76 25.36
C ALA A 158 2.01 -18.23 25.31
N ALA A 159 2.88 -18.67 26.27
CA ALA A 159 3.24 -20.07 26.39
C ALA A 159 1.95 -20.91 26.37
N PRO A 160 1.94 -22.10 25.74
CA PRO A 160 0.72 -22.88 25.59
C PRO A 160 0.23 -23.32 26.96
N THR A 161 -0.73 -22.60 27.51
CA THR A 161 -1.65 -23.16 28.49
C THR A 161 -2.60 -24.04 27.70
N ALA A 162 -2.48 -25.34 27.92
CA ALA A 162 -3.39 -26.32 27.38
C ALA A 162 -4.82 -26.02 27.83
N ALA A 163 -5.58 -25.34 26.96
CA ALA A 163 -7.03 -25.31 27.01
C ALA A 163 -7.48 -25.16 25.55
N TYR A 164 -7.89 -26.27 25.01
CA TYR A 164 -8.60 -26.38 23.75
C TYR A 164 -9.97 -25.71 23.94
N ASP A 165 -10.18 -24.57 23.32
CA ASP A 165 -11.51 -24.02 23.11
C ASP A 165 -11.85 -24.18 21.62
N PRO A 166 -12.99 -24.80 21.28
CA PRO A 166 -13.35 -25.03 19.88
C PRO A 166 -13.65 -23.72 19.20
N ILE A 167 -13.04 -23.58 18.04
CA ILE A 167 -13.16 -22.51 17.07
C ILE A 167 -14.64 -22.18 16.82
N SER A 168 -15.03 -20.98 17.12
CA SER A 168 -16.16 -20.35 16.46
C SER A 168 -15.64 -19.79 15.12
N ASP A 169 -16.19 -20.32 14.03
CA ASP A 169 -16.01 -19.74 12.69
C ASP A 169 -16.56 -18.31 12.72
N ASP A 170 -15.70 -17.36 12.99
CA ASP A 170 -15.96 -15.95 12.76
C ASP A 170 -15.17 -15.54 11.53
N ASP A 171 -15.90 -15.32 10.46
CA ASP A 171 -15.38 -14.88 9.18
C ASP A 171 -14.55 -13.61 9.38
N GLY A 172 -13.24 -13.77 9.26
CA GLY A 172 -12.25 -12.76 9.50
C GLY A 172 -12.54 -11.45 8.77
N ASP A 173 -12.99 -10.49 9.53
CA ASP A 173 -13.09 -9.11 9.15
C ASP A 173 -11.66 -8.61 8.89
N LEU A 174 -11.29 -8.47 7.62
CA LEU A 174 -10.01 -7.88 7.25
C LEU A 174 -10.02 -6.41 7.67
N PRO A 175 -9.08 -5.97 8.49
CA PRO A 175 -8.98 -4.55 8.81
C PRO A 175 -8.57 -3.78 7.56
N PHE A 176 -9.41 -2.90 7.16
CA PHE A 176 -9.20 -1.96 6.04
C PHE A 176 -8.50 -0.69 6.51
#